data_a954247926df0bd9c3585418ab41941a
#
_entry.id   a954247926df0bd9c3585418ab41941a
#
_cell.length_a   1.000
_cell.length_b   1.000
_cell.length_c   1.000
_cell.angle_alpha   90.00
_cell.angle_beta   90.00
_cell.angle_gamma   90.00
#
_symmetry.space_group_name_H-M   'P 1'
#
loop_
_entity.id
_entity.type
_entity.pdbx_description
1 polymer ?
#
loop_
_entity_poly.entity_id
_entity_poly.type
_entity_poly.pdbx_seq_one_letter_code
_entity_poly.pdbx_strand_id
1 'polypeptide(L)'
;RNAVRALDATRPITCGMDQVGQGAVIDNGFAAALDIPGFNYKPQYYDKFHEKLPHGLILGSETASTVSSRGQYFFPVEFKDHNVVLHPENQSNSYDNESCSWSNVPDLDFARDDDHDWVIGQFVWTGFDYLGEPSPYDTNAWPSHSSVFGIIDLASLPKDRYYLYRSKWNEDSPTLHILPHWNWQGRDGEVTPVFVYT
;
A
#
# COMPACT_ATOMS: atom_id res chain seq x y z
N ARG A 1 -0.90 -7.12 26.54
CA ARG A 1 -2.17 -7.82 26.42
C ARG A 1 -3.02 -7.75 27.69
N ASN A 2 -2.52 -8.21 28.87
CA ASN A 2 -3.31 -8.30 30.09
C ASN A 2 -3.88 -6.93 30.55
N ALA A 3 -3.11 -5.85 30.46
CA ALA A 3 -3.57 -4.51 30.83
C ALA A 3 -4.72 -4.02 29.91
N VAL A 4 -4.65 -4.28 28.63
CA VAL A 4 -5.71 -3.94 27.66
C VAL A 4 -6.96 -4.79 27.95
N ARG A 5 -6.80 -6.09 28.17
CA ARG A 5 -7.90 -7.00 28.51
C ARG A 5 -8.61 -6.66 29.82
N ALA A 6 -7.90 -6.08 30.77
CA ALA A 6 -8.51 -5.61 32.01
C ALA A 6 -9.46 -4.40 31.81
N LEU A 7 -9.25 -3.65 30.74
CA LEU A 7 -10.08 -2.49 30.36
C LEU A 7 -11.17 -2.85 29.35
N ASP A 8 -10.84 -3.70 28.38
CA ASP A 8 -11.79 -4.19 27.38
C ASP A 8 -11.46 -5.65 27.00
N ALA A 9 -12.33 -6.55 27.42
CA ALA A 9 -12.21 -7.98 27.11
C ALA A 9 -12.96 -8.39 25.84
N THR A 10 -13.68 -7.47 25.19
CA THR A 10 -14.63 -7.80 24.12
C THR A 10 -14.01 -7.74 22.72
N ARG A 11 -13.01 -6.88 22.52
CA ARG A 11 -12.39 -6.68 21.22
C ARG A 11 -11.08 -7.43 21.07
N PRO A 12 -10.76 -7.98 19.88
CA PRO A 12 -9.43 -8.54 19.62
C PRO A 12 -8.35 -7.45 19.71
N ILE A 13 -7.17 -7.85 20.13
CA ILE A 13 -6.00 -6.98 20.26
C ILE A 13 -5.06 -7.26 19.10
N THR A 14 -4.73 -6.21 18.37
CA THR A 14 -3.70 -6.22 17.33
C THR A 14 -2.62 -5.18 17.61
N CYS A 15 -1.50 -5.29 16.92
CA CYS A 15 -0.42 -4.30 16.89
C CYS A 15 0.30 -4.42 15.55
N GLY A 16 0.53 -3.29 14.88
CA GLY A 16 1.34 -3.24 13.68
C GLY A 16 2.80 -3.55 13.97
N MET A 17 3.42 -4.41 13.15
CA MET A 17 4.81 -4.84 13.30
C MET A 17 5.56 -4.64 11.98
N ASP A 18 6.51 -3.71 11.96
CA ASP A 18 7.32 -3.43 10.77
C ASP A 18 8.48 -4.43 10.58
N GLN A 19 9.12 -4.85 11.66
CA GLN A 19 10.34 -5.66 11.62
C GLN A 19 10.10 -7.19 11.56
N VAL A 20 8.98 -7.61 11.01
CA VAL A 20 8.64 -9.05 10.90
C VAL A 20 9.64 -9.84 10.06
N GLY A 21 10.23 -9.22 9.04
CA GLY A 21 11.20 -9.89 8.17
C GLY A 21 12.42 -10.45 8.87
N GLN A 22 12.82 -9.84 10.00
CA GLN A 22 13.93 -10.30 10.85
C GLN A 22 13.54 -11.46 11.78
N GLY A 23 12.25 -11.78 11.90
CA GLY A 23 11.74 -12.86 12.72
C GLY A 23 11.68 -12.60 14.22
N ALA A 24 12.34 -11.56 14.73
CA ALA A 24 12.47 -11.32 16.17
C ALA A 24 11.13 -11.24 16.92
N VAL A 25 10.14 -10.54 16.35
CA VAL A 25 8.79 -10.40 16.94
C VAL A 25 7.99 -11.70 16.92
N ILE A 26 8.35 -12.64 16.07
CA ILE A 26 7.78 -13.98 16.01
C ILE A 26 8.46 -14.88 17.05
N ASP A 27 9.80 -14.91 17.03
CA ASP A 27 10.60 -15.85 17.81
C ASP A 27 10.60 -15.50 19.31
N ASN A 28 10.44 -14.22 19.69
CA ASN A 28 10.32 -13.80 21.10
C ASN A 28 8.91 -13.95 21.69
N GLY A 29 7.92 -14.41 20.89
CA GLY A 29 6.55 -14.62 21.31
C GLY A 29 5.67 -13.36 21.34
N PHE A 30 6.15 -12.20 20.89
CA PHE A 30 5.34 -10.98 20.87
C PHE A 30 4.13 -11.11 19.95
N ALA A 31 4.33 -11.56 18.71
CA ALA A 31 3.24 -11.78 17.76
C ALA A 31 2.23 -12.82 18.29
N ALA A 32 2.70 -13.90 18.90
CA ALA A 32 1.85 -14.93 19.48
C ALA A 32 1.04 -14.44 20.69
N ALA A 33 1.45 -13.38 21.34
CA ALA A 33 0.71 -12.77 22.45
C ALA A 33 -0.46 -11.88 22.00
N LEU A 34 -0.50 -11.47 20.74
CA LEU A 34 -1.62 -10.73 20.16
C LEU A 34 -2.78 -11.67 19.83
N ASP A 35 -3.99 -11.17 19.69
CA ASP A 35 -5.12 -11.97 19.20
C ASP A 35 -5.09 -12.06 17.66
N ILE A 36 -4.69 -10.99 17.00
CA ILE A 36 -4.49 -10.90 15.56
C ILE A 36 -3.17 -10.18 15.32
N PRO A 37 -2.11 -10.86 14.91
CA PRO A 37 -0.85 -10.22 14.54
C PRO A 37 -1.02 -9.29 13.34
N GLY A 38 -0.60 -8.03 13.48
CA GLY A 38 -0.62 -7.03 12.42
C GLY A 38 0.76 -6.91 11.76
N PHE A 39 0.82 -7.10 10.45
CA PHE A 39 2.05 -6.95 9.68
C PHE A 39 2.01 -5.66 8.89
N ASN A 40 3.01 -4.80 9.13
CA ASN A 40 3.22 -3.62 8.32
C ASN A 40 4.05 -3.99 7.11
N TYR A 41 3.44 -3.91 5.93
CA TYR A 41 4.08 -4.33 4.68
C TYR A 41 4.52 -5.80 4.73
N LYS A 42 5.47 -6.24 3.93
CA LYS A 42 6.09 -7.56 3.99
C LYS A 42 5.14 -8.75 3.70
N PRO A 43 4.21 -8.67 2.72
CA PRO A 43 3.33 -9.79 2.38
C PRO A 43 4.10 -11.05 1.98
N GLN A 44 5.35 -10.93 1.54
CA GLN A 44 6.22 -12.05 1.22
C GLN A 44 6.59 -12.94 2.42
N TYR A 45 6.34 -12.49 3.64
CA TYR A 45 6.62 -13.27 4.86
C TYR A 45 5.38 -13.91 5.48
N TYR A 46 4.18 -13.67 4.96
CA TYR A 46 2.94 -14.16 5.54
C TYR A 46 2.95 -15.69 5.68
N ASP A 47 3.21 -16.42 4.59
CA ASP A 47 3.27 -17.91 4.63
C ASP A 47 4.25 -18.41 5.67
N LYS A 48 5.47 -17.88 5.65
CA LYS A 48 6.55 -18.30 6.55
C LYS A 48 6.20 -18.13 8.02
N PHE A 49 5.50 -17.07 8.38
CA PHE A 49 5.21 -16.78 9.78
C PHE A 49 3.83 -17.26 10.21
N HIS A 50 2.89 -17.43 9.29
CA HIS A 50 1.60 -18.05 9.59
C HIS A 50 1.73 -19.41 10.27
N GLU A 51 2.62 -20.26 9.78
CA GLU A 51 2.89 -21.59 10.36
C GLU A 51 3.37 -21.54 11.83
N LYS A 52 3.97 -20.42 12.24
CA LYS A 52 4.49 -20.22 13.60
C LYS A 52 3.50 -19.53 14.54
N LEU A 53 2.38 -19.05 14.05
CA LEU A 53 1.41 -18.30 14.82
C LEU A 53 0.29 -19.20 15.35
N PRO A 54 0.00 -19.18 16.66
CA PRO A 54 -0.92 -20.13 17.27
C PRO A 54 -2.40 -19.93 16.87
N HIS A 55 -2.75 -18.75 16.39
CA HIS A 55 -4.14 -18.43 16.00
C HIS A 55 -4.38 -18.56 14.50
N GLY A 56 -3.32 -18.72 13.70
CA GLY A 56 -3.44 -18.88 12.26
C GLY A 56 -4.11 -17.71 11.52
N LEU A 57 -3.98 -16.47 12.04
CA LEU A 57 -4.53 -15.27 11.42
C LEU A 57 -3.45 -14.21 11.25
N ILE A 58 -3.50 -13.47 10.14
CA ILE A 58 -2.65 -12.31 9.87
C ILE A 58 -3.53 -11.15 9.38
N LEU A 59 -3.21 -9.94 9.85
CA LEU A 59 -3.79 -8.69 9.36
C LEU A 59 -2.70 -7.85 8.68
N GLY A 60 -2.95 -7.36 7.48
CA GLY A 60 -2.13 -6.32 6.88
C GLY A 60 -2.41 -4.98 7.59
N SER A 61 -1.70 -4.70 8.68
CA SER A 61 -1.97 -3.50 9.51
C SER A 61 -1.50 -2.20 8.89
N GLU A 62 -0.53 -2.25 7.98
CA GLU A 62 -0.20 -1.22 7.00
C GLU A 62 0.22 -1.92 5.72
N THR A 63 -0.42 -1.60 4.60
CA THR A 63 -0.12 -2.24 3.32
C THR A 63 0.23 -1.23 2.24
N ALA A 64 0.84 -1.72 1.19
CA ALA A 64 1.28 -1.01 0.01
C ALA A 64 2.30 0.11 0.30
N SER A 65 1.93 1.30 0.74
CA SER A 65 2.75 2.53 0.67
C SER A 65 3.24 2.79 -0.75
N THR A 66 2.40 2.51 -1.71
CA THR A 66 2.67 2.81 -3.11
C THR A 66 2.66 4.31 -3.32
N VAL A 67 3.59 4.80 -4.08
CA VAL A 67 3.71 6.24 -4.36
C VAL A 67 3.01 6.59 -5.66
N SER A 68 2.26 7.69 -5.67
CA SER A 68 1.71 8.26 -6.90
C SER A 68 1.36 9.73 -6.75
N SER A 69 1.58 10.49 -7.81
CA SER A 69 1.12 11.88 -7.95
C SER A 69 -0.08 11.91 -8.90
N ARG A 70 -1.19 12.50 -8.47
CA ARG A 70 -2.42 12.51 -9.26
C ARG A 70 -2.20 13.09 -10.67
N GLY A 71 -2.52 12.27 -11.69
CA GLY A 71 -2.48 12.67 -13.09
C GLY A 71 -1.08 12.87 -13.68
N GLN A 72 -0.04 12.35 -13.02
CA GLN A 72 1.32 12.34 -13.55
C GLN A 72 1.64 10.97 -14.13
N TYR A 73 2.04 10.93 -15.38
CA TYR A 73 2.32 9.68 -16.08
C TYR A 73 3.68 9.75 -16.76
N PHE A 74 4.52 8.78 -16.45
CA PHE A 74 5.88 8.68 -16.97
C PHE A 74 6.07 7.37 -17.74
N PHE A 75 6.87 7.42 -18.77
CA PHE A 75 7.10 6.31 -19.70
C PHE A 75 8.58 5.98 -19.83
N PRO A 76 8.95 4.73 -20.10
CA PRO A 76 8.07 3.56 -20.20
C PRO A 76 7.46 3.16 -18.85
N VAL A 77 6.28 2.52 -18.87
CA VAL A 77 5.68 1.96 -17.66
C VAL A 77 6.35 0.62 -17.37
N GLU A 78 7.11 0.57 -16.28
CA GLU A 78 7.83 -0.63 -15.84
C GLU A 78 7.50 -0.89 -14.37
N PHE A 79 7.21 -2.13 -14.02
CA PHE A 79 7.14 -2.52 -12.62
C PHE A 79 8.55 -2.69 -12.07
N LYS A 80 8.87 -1.94 -11.03
CA LYS A 80 10.16 -2.01 -10.36
C LYS A 80 9.96 -2.37 -8.91
N ASP A 81 10.52 -3.50 -8.50
CA ASP A 81 10.52 -3.90 -7.11
C ASP A 81 11.29 -2.88 -6.25
N HIS A 82 10.60 -2.34 -5.26
CA HIS A 82 11.17 -1.51 -4.19
C HIS A 82 11.97 -0.28 -4.66
N ASN A 83 11.65 0.28 -5.80
CA ASN A 83 12.35 1.45 -6.33
C ASN A 83 11.43 2.62 -6.58
N VAL A 84 11.69 3.68 -5.85
CA VAL A 84 11.22 5.00 -6.22
C VAL A 84 12.04 5.49 -7.39
N VAL A 85 11.39 5.82 -8.47
CA VAL A 85 12.02 6.51 -9.59
C VAL A 85 11.95 8.02 -9.34
N LEU A 86 13.08 8.70 -9.42
CA LEU A 86 13.10 10.15 -9.35
C LEU A 86 12.65 10.72 -10.70
N HIS A 87 11.44 11.23 -10.72
CA HIS A 87 10.89 11.95 -11.85
C HIS A 87 11.07 13.47 -11.69
N PRO A 88 10.89 14.26 -12.77
CA PRO A 88 10.95 15.71 -12.68
C PRO A 88 10.01 16.26 -11.59
N GLU A 89 10.46 17.30 -10.88
CA GLU A 89 9.71 17.97 -9.81
C GLU A 89 9.32 17.03 -8.65
N ASN A 90 10.04 15.93 -8.47
CA ASN A 90 9.75 14.91 -7.44
C ASN A 90 8.29 14.42 -7.50
N GLN A 91 7.79 14.19 -8.70
CA GLN A 91 6.51 13.52 -8.90
C GLN A 91 6.69 12.01 -8.95
N SER A 92 5.61 11.26 -8.76
CA SER A 92 5.56 9.81 -8.88
C SER A 92 4.54 9.38 -9.91
N ASN A 93 4.79 8.24 -10.55
CA ASN A 93 3.95 7.75 -11.63
C ASN A 93 2.55 7.36 -11.13
N SER A 94 1.50 7.81 -11.81
CA SER A 94 0.11 7.53 -11.45
C SER A 94 -0.36 6.11 -11.86
N TYR A 95 0.48 5.32 -12.50
CA TYR A 95 0.19 3.91 -12.83
C TYR A 95 0.30 2.94 -11.64
N ASP A 96 0.57 3.44 -10.43
CA ASP A 96 0.72 2.62 -9.20
C ASP A 96 1.78 1.52 -9.31
N ASN A 97 2.83 1.78 -10.05
CA ASN A 97 3.93 0.86 -10.33
C ASN A 97 5.22 1.20 -9.57
N GLU A 98 5.18 2.16 -8.66
CA GLU A 98 6.33 2.63 -7.88
C GLU A 98 6.05 2.49 -6.38
N SER A 99 7.04 2.01 -5.65
CA SER A 99 6.94 1.81 -4.20
C SER A 99 8.28 2.10 -3.51
N CYS A 100 8.22 2.42 -2.21
CA CYS A 100 9.41 2.59 -1.39
C CYS A 100 10.13 1.26 -1.14
N SER A 101 11.38 1.33 -0.68
CA SER A 101 12.20 0.14 -0.40
C SER A 101 11.61 -0.82 0.64
N TRP A 102 10.75 -0.31 1.53
CA TRP A 102 10.07 -1.11 2.58
C TRP A 102 8.68 -1.57 2.19
N SER A 103 8.13 -1.08 1.10
CA SER A 103 6.73 -1.23 0.68
C SER A 103 6.59 -2.03 -0.62
N ASN A 104 5.42 -2.05 -1.18
CA ASN A 104 5.09 -2.79 -2.39
C ASN A 104 3.94 -2.11 -3.15
N VAL A 105 3.62 -2.66 -4.31
CA VAL A 105 2.45 -2.26 -5.09
C VAL A 105 1.19 -2.99 -4.60
N PRO A 106 -0.02 -2.44 -4.78
CA PRO A 106 -1.27 -3.01 -4.24
C PRO A 106 -1.55 -4.43 -4.69
N ASP A 107 -1.12 -4.81 -5.89
CA ASP A 107 -1.35 -6.14 -6.47
C ASP A 107 -0.80 -7.28 -5.58
N LEU A 108 0.32 -7.05 -4.90
CA LEU A 108 0.90 -8.06 -4.00
C LEU A 108 0.07 -8.27 -2.74
N ASP A 109 -0.51 -7.20 -2.19
CA ASP A 109 -1.37 -7.30 -1.01
C ASP A 109 -2.70 -7.94 -1.39
N PHE A 110 -3.31 -7.54 -2.51
CA PHE A 110 -4.54 -8.18 -3.02
C PHE A 110 -4.35 -9.67 -3.31
N ALA A 111 -3.22 -10.05 -3.91
CA ALA A 111 -2.93 -11.47 -4.15
C ALA A 111 -2.87 -12.26 -2.83
N ARG A 112 -2.32 -11.69 -1.76
CA ARG A 112 -2.28 -12.36 -0.46
C ARG A 112 -3.66 -12.47 0.19
N ASP A 113 -4.49 -11.44 0.07
CA ASP A 113 -5.86 -11.49 0.56
C ASP A 113 -6.69 -12.54 -0.20
N ASP A 114 -6.50 -12.65 -1.51
CA ASP A 114 -7.25 -13.57 -2.36
C ASP A 114 -6.77 -15.03 -2.23
N ASP A 115 -5.47 -15.24 -2.02
CA ASP A 115 -4.86 -16.59 -1.99
C ASP A 115 -5.01 -17.28 -0.63
N HIS A 116 -5.31 -16.53 0.46
CA HIS A 116 -5.23 -17.04 1.82
C HIS A 116 -6.40 -16.62 2.71
N ASP A 117 -7.29 -17.53 3.03
CA ASP A 117 -8.44 -17.31 3.93
C ASP A 117 -8.06 -16.87 5.36
N TRP A 118 -6.82 -17.07 5.76
CA TRP A 118 -6.28 -16.66 7.06
C TRP A 118 -5.69 -15.25 7.07
N VAL A 119 -5.59 -14.58 5.93
CA VAL A 119 -5.35 -13.14 5.83
C VAL A 119 -6.70 -12.45 5.93
N ILE A 120 -6.94 -11.78 7.06
CA ILE A 120 -8.27 -11.25 7.38
C ILE A 120 -8.56 -9.86 6.83
N GLY A 121 -7.70 -9.38 5.95
CA GLY A 121 -7.80 -8.10 5.27
C GLY A 121 -6.64 -7.18 5.56
N GLN A 122 -6.76 -5.92 5.11
CA GLN A 122 -5.67 -4.96 5.12
C GLN A 122 -6.13 -3.53 5.41
N PHE A 123 -5.20 -2.73 5.96
CA PHE A 123 -5.31 -1.29 6.07
C PHE A 123 -4.23 -0.63 5.22
N VAL A 124 -4.63 0.00 4.14
CA VAL A 124 -3.68 0.64 3.22
C VAL A 124 -3.05 1.89 3.84
N TRP A 125 -1.75 2.06 3.67
CA TRP A 125 -1.06 3.30 3.94
C TRP A 125 -0.95 4.12 2.64
N THR A 126 -1.74 5.21 2.42
CA THR A 126 -2.71 5.73 3.40
C THR A 126 -3.91 6.31 2.64
N GLY A 127 -4.97 6.69 3.34
CA GLY A 127 -6.18 7.26 2.72
C GLY A 127 -5.93 8.59 2.02
N PHE A 128 -5.16 9.49 2.64
CA PHE A 128 -4.87 10.83 2.11
C PHE A 128 -3.37 11.10 2.09
N ASP A 129 -2.92 11.89 1.14
CA ASP A 129 -1.62 12.55 1.23
C ASP A 129 -1.61 13.46 2.46
N TYR A 130 -0.45 13.65 3.08
CA TYR A 130 -0.32 14.46 4.28
C TYR A 130 0.97 15.28 4.28
N LEU A 131 0.93 16.44 4.95
CA LEU A 131 2.07 17.34 5.06
C LEU A 131 3.09 16.81 6.06
N GLY A 132 4.35 17.20 5.89
CA GLY A 132 5.42 17.00 6.86
C GLY A 132 6.27 15.76 6.67
N GLU A 133 5.90 14.85 5.79
CA GLU A 133 6.71 13.69 5.38
C GLU A 133 6.78 13.62 3.86
N PRO A 134 7.73 14.34 3.24
CA PRO A 134 7.84 14.38 1.77
C PRO A 134 8.41 13.06 1.22
N SER A 135 7.84 11.95 1.66
CA SER A 135 8.22 10.62 1.21
C SER A 135 7.68 10.36 -0.21
N PRO A 136 8.45 9.63 -0.98
CA PRO A 136 9.64 8.84 -0.61
C PRO A 136 10.98 9.57 -0.72
N TYR A 137 11.00 10.87 -0.82
CA TYR A 137 12.12 11.67 -1.34
C TYR A 137 13.14 12.11 -0.28
N ASP A 138 12.93 11.77 1.00
CA ASP A 138 13.84 12.08 2.10
C ASP A 138 14.18 13.59 2.27
N THR A 139 15.43 13.88 2.63
CA THR A 139 15.85 15.23 3.03
C THR A 139 15.95 16.24 1.89
N ASN A 140 16.01 15.79 0.65
CA ASN A 140 16.15 16.65 -0.54
C ASN A 140 14.86 16.71 -1.37
N ALA A 141 13.73 16.62 -0.70
CA ALA A 141 12.43 16.51 -1.32
C ALA A 141 11.90 17.81 -1.98
N TRP A 142 12.57 18.96 -1.77
CA TRP A 142 12.13 20.20 -2.42
C TRP A 142 11.97 20.03 -3.95
N PRO A 143 10.85 20.44 -4.55
CA PRO A 143 9.76 21.24 -3.98
C PRO A 143 8.66 20.44 -3.26
N SER A 144 8.76 19.14 -3.11
CA SER A 144 7.75 18.33 -2.41
C SER A 144 7.63 18.70 -0.94
N HIS A 145 6.41 18.87 -0.46
CA HIS A 145 6.09 19.22 0.93
C HIS A 145 5.25 18.17 1.64
N SER A 146 4.75 17.20 0.90
CA SER A 146 3.83 16.16 1.39
C SER A 146 4.32 14.78 1.02
N SER A 147 3.76 13.79 1.72
CA SER A 147 3.79 12.41 1.25
C SER A 147 2.98 12.28 -0.04
N VAL A 148 3.25 11.23 -0.82
CA VAL A 148 2.49 10.87 -2.01
C VAL A 148 1.90 9.45 -1.90
N PHE A 149 1.73 8.97 -0.67
CA PHE A 149 1.16 7.64 -0.37
C PHE A 149 -0.36 7.58 -0.43
N GLY A 150 -1.03 8.72 -0.33
CA GLY A 150 -2.49 8.77 -0.29
C GLY A 150 -3.17 8.20 -1.53
N ILE A 151 -4.32 7.56 -1.34
CA ILE A 151 -5.24 7.22 -2.43
C ILE A 151 -6.06 8.44 -2.88
N ILE A 152 -6.11 9.47 -2.02
CA ILE A 152 -6.68 10.79 -2.26
C ILE A 152 -5.59 11.83 -2.02
N ASP A 153 -5.51 12.85 -2.87
CA ASP A 153 -4.51 13.90 -2.73
C ASP A 153 -4.85 14.95 -1.65
N LEU A 154 -3.93 15.90 -1.38
CA LEU A 154 -4.13 16.99 -0.42
C LEU A 154 -5.34 17.88 -0.73
N ALA A 155 -5.76 17.95 -1.98
CA ALA A 155 -6.93 18.73 -2.40
C ALA A 155 -8.25 17.94 -2.26
N SER A 156 -8.20 16.75 -1.64
CA SER A 156 -9.33 15.83 -1.52
C SER A 156 -9.85 15.29 -2.86
N LEU A 157 -8.97 15.21 -3.86
CA LEU A 157 -9.30 14.64 -5.16
C LEU A 157 -8.76 13.21 -5.26
N PRO A 158 -9.57 12.24 -5.74
CA PRO A 158 -9.14 10.87 -5.89
C PRO A 158 -8.02 10.75 -6.94
N LYS A 159 -7.00 9.96 -6.62
CA LYS A 159 -5.98 9.52 -7.57
C LYS A 159 -6.49 8.29 -8.35
N ASP A 160 -5.76 7.85 -9.38
CA ASP A 160 -6.15 6.65 -10.14
C ASP A 160 -6.28 5.42 -9.21
N ARG A 161 -5.39 5.30 -8.23
CA ARG A 161 -5.39 4.28 -7.19
C ARG A 161 -6.68 4.21 -6.36
N TYR A 162 -7.38 5.31 -6.17
CA TYR A 162 -8.69 5.31 -5.52
C TYR A 162 -9.66 4.37 -6.25
N TYR A 163 -9.63 4.41 -7.56
CA TYR A 163 -10.51 3.57 -8.39
C TYR A 163 -10.07 2.11 -8.42
N LEU A 164 -8.76 1.84 -8.28
CA LEU A 164 -8.25 0.48 -8.08
C LEU A 164 -8.81 -0.13 -6.80
N TYR A 165 -8.65 0.55 -5.65
CA TYR A 165 -9.21 0.08 -4.38
C TYR A 165 -10.74 -0.01 -4.40
N ARG A 166 -11.40 0.97 -5.03
CA ARG A 166 -12.84 0.95 -5.18
C ARG A 166 -13.31 -0.26 -6.00
N SER A 167 -12.64 -0.60 -7.08
CA SER A 167 -13.01 -1.76 -7.91
C SER A 167 -12.86 -3.07 -7.14
N LYS A 168 -11.89 -3.15 -6.22
CA LYS A 168 -11.62 -4.35 -5.42
C LYS A 168 -12.55 -4.47 -4.19
N TRP A 169 -12.90 -3.35 -3.55
CA TRP A 169 -13.58 -3.38 -2.24
C TRP A 169 -15.04 -2.93 -2.26
N ASN A 170 -15.50 -2.26 -3.30
CA ASN A 170 -16.88 -1.76 -3.35
C ASN A 170 -17.75 -2.65 -4.22
N GLU A 171 -18.47 -3.55 -3.60
CA GLU A 171 -19.41 -4.45 -4.26
C GLU A 171 -20.78 -3.79 -4.56
N ASP A 172 -21.11 -2.67 -3.90
CA ASP A 172 -22.42 -2.02 -4.01
C ASP A 172 -22.63 -1.28 -5.35
N SER A 173 -21.55 -0.87 -6.00
CA SER A 173 -21.64 -0.16 -7.27
C SER A 173 -20.46 -0.47 -8.18
N PRO A 174 -20.72 -0.69 -9.48
CA PRO A 174 -19.66 -0.99 -10.43
C PRO A 174 -18.67 0.17 -10.54
N THR A 175 -17.41 -0.16 -10.71
CA THR A 175 -16.34 0.76 -11.03
C THR A 175 -15.96 0.61 -12.49
N LEU A 176 -15.75 1.71 -13.19
CA LEU A 176 -15.08 1.75 -14.48
C LEU A 176 -14.19 2.99 -14.50
N HIS A 177 -12.91 2.78 -14.45
CA HIS A 177 -11.92 3.85 -14.52
C HIS A 177 -10.84 3.50 -15.53
N ILE A 178 -10.50 4.46 -16.37
CA ILE A 178 -9.51 4.30 -17.44
C ILE A 178 -8.40 5.31 -17.21
N LEU A 179 -7.15 4.84 -17.19
CA LEU A 179 -5.96 5.66 -17.14
C LEU A 179 -4.98 5.26 -18.25
N PRO A 180 -4.14 6.17 -18.73
CA PRO A 180 -4.05 7.58 -18.41
C PRO A 180 -5.07 8.43 -19.18
N HIS A 181 -4.97 9.75 -19.09
CA HIS A 181 -5.70 10.65 -19.99
C HIS A 181 -5.21 10.49 -21.44
N TRP A 182 -5.97 11.05 -22.40
CA TRP A 182 -5.68 10.90 -23.83
C TRP A 182 -4.90 12.07 -24.46
N ASN A 183 -4.41 12.99 -23.65
CA ASN A 183 -3.86 14.25 -24.12
C ASN A 183 -2.32 14.22 -24.10
N TRP A 184 -1.71 13.66 -25.15
CA TRP A 184 -0.27 13.37 -25.24
C TRP A 184 0.39 14.16 -26.37
N GLN A 185 0.50 15.49 -26.19
CA GLN A 185 1.22 16.31 -27.14
C GLN A 185 2.70 15.88 -27.27
N GLY A 186 3.15 15.67 -28.50
CA GLY A 186 4.56 15.33 -28.80
C GLY A 186 4.90 13.84 -28.63
N ARG A 187 3.90 12.96 -28.44
CA ARG A 187 4.11 11.50 -28.38
C ARG A 187 3.52 10.74 -29.56
N ASP A 188 3.43 11.39 -30.71
CA ASP A 188 2.88 10.75 -31.91
C ASP A 188 3.69 9.53 -32.32
N GLY A 189 3.04 8.37 -32.45
CA GLY A 189 3.65 7.09 -32.79
C GLY A 189 4.29 6.34 -31.63
N GLU A 190 4.24 6.86 -30.41
CA GLU A 190 4.70 6.16 -29.21
C GLU A 190 3.56 5.35 -28.55
N VAL A 191 3.94 4.24 -27.92
CA VAL A 191 2.99 3.41 -27.16
C VAL A 191 2.63 4.09 -25.83
N THR A 192 1.34 4.21 -25.59
CA THR A 192 0.79 4.64 -24.28
C THR A 192 -0.01 3.49 -23.68
N PRO A 193 0.50 2.82 -22.64
CA PRO A 193 -0.24 1.77 -21.94
C PRO A 193 -1.56 2.31 -21.37
N VAL A 194 -2.63 1.56 -21.53
CA VAL A 194 -3.95 1.89 -20.99
C VAL A 194 -4.32 0.84 -19.94
N PHE A 195 -4.57 1.30 -18.70
CA PHE A 195 -5.07 0.45 -17.63
C PHE A 195 -6.55 0.73 -17.42
N VAL A 196 -7.28 -0.30 -17.04
CA VAL A 196 -8.72 -0.21 -16.75
C VAL A 196 -8.98 -0.91 -15.43
N TYR A 197 -9.61 -0.19 -14.50
CA TYR A 197 -10.05 -0.73 -13.21
C TYR A 197 -11.57 -0.93 -13.23
N THR A 198 -12.00 -2.17 -13.00
CA THR A 198 -13.42 -2.57 -13.05
C THR A 198 -13.77 -3.48 -11.88
#